data_ecf8644af4652ed9b540a963787658f4
#
_entry.id   ecf8644af4652ed9b540a963787658f4
#
_cell.length_a   1.000
_cell.length_b   1.000
_cell.length_c   1.000
_cell.angle_alpha   90.00
_cell.angle_beta   90.00
_cell.angle_gamma   90.00
#
_symmetry.space_group_name_H-M   'P 1'
#
loop_
_entity.id
_entity.type
_entity.pdbx_description
1 polymer ?
#
loop_
_entity_poly.entity_id
_entity_poly.type
_entity_poly.pdbx_seq_one_letter_code
_entity_poly.pdbx_strand_id
1 'polypeptide(L)'
;NNHYQALPSAEPIHQDHYVRLLVEKLAEKGKNYYWTWAYNHIGYDRYHEGVAILSKTPIKAREILVSDVDDPTDYHTRRVALAETEVEGKELAFASVHLSWWDKGFQEEWARFEAVLKELNKPLILAGDFNNPAGQEGYQAILASPLGLQDAFEVAKERSGSYTVPPEIDGWKGNTEPLRIDYVFTTKELEVES
;
A
#
# COMPACT_ATOMS: atom_id res chain seq x y z
N ASN A 1 -20.50 -14.94 0.92
CA ASN A 1 -20.01 -14.37 2.17
C ASN A 1 -18.78 -13.53 1.88
N ASN A 2 -18.98 -12.24 1.76
CA ASN A 2 -17.89 -11.28 1.63
C ASN A 2 -17.30 -11.06 3.02
N HIS A 3 -16.17 -11.63 3.31
CA HIS A 3 -15.42 -11.37 4.54
C HIS A 3 -14.80 -9.96 4.53
N TYR A 4 -15.65 -8.97 4.35
CA TYR A 4 -15.26 -7.56 4.36
C TYR A 4 -15.19 -7.03 5.78
N GLN A 5 -14.06 -6.44 6.13
CA GLN A 5 -13.91 -5.65 7.34
C GLN A 5 -13.94 -4.15 6.98
N ALA A 6 -14.99 -3.45 7.37
CA ALA A 6 -15.08 -2.01 7.21
C ALA A 6 -14.10 -1.28 8.16
N LEU A 7 -13.49 -0.22 7.65
CA LEU A 7 -12.63 0.68 8.40
C LEU A 7 -13.38 1.98 8.73
N PRO A 8 -12.91 2.80 9.68
CA PRO A 8 -13.59 4.04 10.08
C PRO A 8 -13.87 5.02 8.93
N SER A 9 -12.97 5.12 7.95
CA SER A 9 -13.15 5.97 6.76
C SER A 9 -14.05 5.37 5.69
N ALA A 10 -14.60 4.17 5.90
CA ALA A 10 -15.30 3.43 4.87
C ALA A 10 -16.52 4.20 4.35
N GLU A 11 -16.50 4.51 3.06
CA GLU A 11 -17.66 4.94 2.30
C GLU A 11 -18.49 3.72 1.87
N PRO A 12 -19.77 3.89 1.52
CA PRO A 12 -20.59 2.82 0.99
C PRO A 12 -19.91 2.14 -0.21
N ILE A 13 -19.80 0.82 -0.16
CA ILE A 13 -19.23 0.05 -1.26
C ILE A 13 -20.20 0.05 -2.45
N HIS A 14 -19.90 0.82 -3.46
CA HIS A 14 -20.68 0.93 -4.68
C HIS A 14 -20.64 -0.36 -5.51
N GLN A 15 -21.61 -0.50 -6.44
CA GLN A 15 -21.71 -1.71 -7.28
C GLN A 15 -20.49 -1.89 -8.20
N ASP A 16 -19.87 -0.81 -8.62
CA ASP A 16 -18.70 -0.73 -9.48
C ASP A 16 -17.37 -0.65 -8.72
N HIS A 17 -17.39 -0.83 -7.39
CA HIS A 17 -16.17 -0.82 -6.59
C HIS A 17 -15.22 -1.95 -7.01
N TYR A 18 -14.01 -1.59 -7.46
CA TYR A 18 -13.05 -2.53 -8.06
C TYR A 18 -12.79 -3.77 -7.21
N VAL A 19 -12.47 -3.58 -5.92
CA VAL A 19 -12.14 -4.70 -5.02
C VAL A 19 -13.34 -5.60 -4.79
N ARG A 20 -14.54 -5.04 -4.66
CA ARG A 20 -15.78 -5.81 -4.57
C ARG A 20 -15.95 -6.70 -5.79
N LEU A 21 -15.85 -6.14 -6.99
CA LEU A 21 -15.97 -6.91 -8.24
C LEU A 21 -14.91 -8.01 -8.33
N LEU A 22 -13.66 -7.69 -7.94
CA LEU A 22 -12.57 -8.66 -7.90
C LEU A 22 -12.87 -9.82 -6.95
N VAL A 23 -13.29 -9.54 -5.72
CA VAL A 23 -13.62 -10.57 -4.71
C VAL A 23 -14.80 -11.43 -5.17
N GLU A 24 -15.85 -10.83 -5.78
CA GLU A 24 -16.97 -11.54 -6.35
C GLU A 24 -16.53 -12.49 -7.48
N LYS A 25 -15.68 -12.02 -8.40
CA LYS A 25 -15.12 -12.83 -9.49
C LYS A 25 -14.22 -13.96 -9.00
N LEU A 26 -13.47 -13.74 -7.94
CA LEU A 26 -12.67 -14.78 -7.31
C LEU A 26 -13.55 -15.83 -6.63
N ALA A 27 -14.63 -15.40 -5.97
CA ALA A 27 -15.59 -16.31 -5.33
C ALA A 27 -16.33 -17.19 -6.35
N GLU A 28 -16.68 -16.67 -7.53
CA GLU A 28 -17.23 -17.47 -8.64
C GLU A 28 -16.28 -18.63 -9.07
N LYS A 29 -14.98 -18.44 -8.84
CA LYS A 29 -13.94 -19.46 -9.10
C LYS A 29 -13.60 -20.32 -7.86
N GLY A 30 -14.43 -20.27 -6.82
CA GLY A 30 -14.21 -20.99 -5.57
C GLY A 30 -13.09 -20.43 -4.69
N LYS A 31 -12.62 -19.21 -4.94
CA LYS A 31 -11.56 -18.55 -4.18
C LYS A 31 -12.17 -17.47 -3.30
N ASN A 32 -12.23 -17.72 -2.00
CA ASN A 32 -12.75 -16.76 -1.02
C ASN A 32 -11.62 -16.00 -0.34
N TYR A 33 -11.85 -14.70 -0.12
CA TYR A 33 -10.89 -13.80 0.48
C TYR A 33 -11.52 -12.98 1.61
N TYR A 34 -10.74 -12.74 2.65
CA TYR A 34 -10.96 -11.65 3.60
C TYR A 34 -10.43 -10.37 2.96
N TRP A 35 -11.10 -9.25 3.17
CA TRP A 35 -10.64 -8.01 2.56
C TRP A 35 -11.05 -6.77 3.34
N THR A 36 -10.32 -5.70 3.13
CA THR A 36 -10.57 -4.37 3.68
C THR A 36 -10.20 -3.30 2.68
N TRP A 37 -10.69 -2.11 2.91
CA TRP A 37 -10.43 -0.94 2.10
C TRP A 37 -10.37 0.32 2.95
N ALA A 38 -9.31 1.11 2.83
CA ALA A 38 -9.15 2.44 3.41
C ALA A 38 -9.43 3.48 2.32
N TYR A 39 -10.41 4.32 2.57
CA TYR A 39 -10.79 5.40 1.67
C TYR A 39 -9.87 6.61 1.87
N ASN A 40 -9.36 7.19 0.82
CA ASN A 40 -8.53 8.38 0.86
C ASN A 40 -9.29 9.65 0.50
N HIS A 41 -9.66 9.78 -0.76
CA HIS A 41 -10.26 11.01 -1.30
C HIS A 41 -11.04 10.73 -2.60
N ILE A 42 -11.64 11.78 -3.14
CA ILE A 42 -12.24 11.76 -4.48
C ILE A 42 -11.14 12.12 -5.48
N GLY A 43 -10.72 11.13 -6.26
CA GLY A 43 -9.78 11.34 -7.36
C GLY A 43 -10.48 11.84 -8.62
N TYR A 44 -9.84 12.78 -9.32
CA TYR A 44 -10.35 13.37 -10.55
C TYR A 44 -11.81 13.91 -10.44
N ASP A 45 -12.19 14.42 -9.27
CA ASP A 45 -13.54 14.90 -8.94
C ASP A 45 -14.66 13.87 -9.23
N ARG A 46 -14.32 12.58 -9.27
CA ARG A 46 -15.23 11.55 -9.75
C ARG A 46 -15.15 10.21 -9.04
N TYR A 47 -13.97 9.75 -8.70
CA TYR A 47 -13.75 8.38 -8.21
C TYR A 47 -13.37 8.36 -6.74
N HIS A 48 -13.95 7.42 -6.00
CA HIS A 48 -13.50 7.13 -4.65
C HIS A 48 -12.17 6.36 -4.72
N GLU A 49 -11.08 7.03 -4.40
CA GLU A 49 -9.76 6.44 -4.35
C GLU A 49 -9.41 5.96 -2.96
N GLY A 50 -8.68 4.87 -2.90
CA GLY A 50 -8.23 4.28 -1.65
C GLY A 50 -7.32 3.10 -1.88
N VAL A 51 -6.93 2.44 -0.80
CA VAL A 51 -6.04 1.28 -0.80
C VAL A 51 -6.72 0.08 -0.14
N ALA A 52 -6.43 -1.11 -0.60
CA ALA A 52 -7.10 -2.32 -0.14
C ALA A 52 -6.13 -3.46 0.13
N ILE A 53 -6.56 -4.39 0.97
CA ILE A 53 -5.87 -5.65 1.24
C ILE A 53 -6.85 -6.80 1.04
N LEU A 54 -6.40 -7.83 0.32
CA LEU A 54 -7.08 -9.12 0.18
C LEU A 54 -6.19 -10.21 0.79
N SER A 55 -6.79 -11.09 1.58
CA SER A 55 -6.07 -12.20 2.23
C SER A 55 -6.86 -13.50 2.16
N LYS A 56 -6.15 -14.61 2.00
CA LYS A 56 -6.72 -15.96 2.14
C LYS A 56 -6.96 -16.34 3.59
N THR A 57 -6.25 -15.72 4.50
CA THR A 57 -6.37 -15.92 5.95
C THR A 57 -7.15 -14.76 6.60
N PRO A 58 -7.81 -14.98 7.74
CA PRO A 58 -8.48 -13.91 8.46
C PRO A 58 -7.55 -12.75 8.76
N ILE A 59 -8.06 -11.53 8.65
CA ILE A 59 -7.31 -10.30 8.92
C ILE A 59 -7.90 -9.54 10.10
N LYS A 60 -7.04 -8.86 10.83
CA LYS A 60 -7.40 -7.78 11.75
C LYS A 60 -6.87 -6.48 11.14
N ALA A 61 -7.75 -5.73 10.52
CA ALA A 61 -7.37 -4.54 9.77
C ALA A 61 -7.67 -3.25 10.53
N ARG A 62 -6.86 -2.24 10.26
CA ARG A 62 -7.06 -0.86 10.67
C ARG A 62 -6.53 0.09 9.60
N GLU A 63 -6.94 1.34 9.66
CA GLU A 63 -6.38 2.41 8.83
C GLU A 63 -5.51 3.34 9.65
N ILE A 64 -4.59 4.01 8.95
CA ILE A 64 -3.72 5.03 9.51
C ILE A 64 -3.84 6.26 8.63
N LEU A 65 -4.36 7.37 9.17
CA LEU A 65 -4.27 8.67 8.52
C LEU A 65 -2.82 9.14 8.60
N VAL A 66 -2.13 9.19 7.47
CA VAL A 66 -0.71 9.57 7.41
C VAL A 66 -0.50 11.00 6.93
N SER A 67 -1.44 11.57 6.19
CA SER A 67 -1.40 12.97 5.74
C SER A 67 -1.77 13.95 6.86
N ASP A 68 -1.35 15.22 6.68
CA ASP A 68 -1.81 16.32 7.53
C ASP A 68 -3.28 16.67 7.28
N VAL A 69 -3.73 16.42 6.07
CA VAL A 69 -5.10 16.69 5.61
C VAL A 69 -5.97 15.48 5.88
N ASP A 70 -7.20 15.72 6.32
CA ASP A 70 -8.28 14.74 6.42
C ASP A 70 -9.55 15.33 5.79
N ASP A 71 -9.53 15.46 4.47
CA ASP A 71 -10.62 16.00 3.67
C ASP A 71 -10.80 15.14 2.41
N PRO A 72 -11.94 14.48 2.20
CA PRO A 72 -12.15 13.62 1.05
C PRO A 72 -12.16 14.38 -0.29
N THR A 73 -12.27 15.71 -0.26
CA THR A 73 -12.18 16.54 -1.48
C THR A 73 -10.75 16.98 -1.81
N ASP A 74 -9.80 16.73 -0.90
CA ASP A 74 -8.38 17.04 -1.10
C ASP A 74 -7.60 15.76 -1.41
N TYR A 75 -7.00 15.70 -2.60
CA TYR A 75 -6.21 14.54 -3.07
C TYR A 75 -4.92 14.29 -2.26
N HIS A 76 -4.55 15.21 -1.36
CA HIS A 76 -3.45 15.00 -0.43
C HIS A 76 -3.87 14.16 0.80
N THR A 77 -5.15 13.88 0.98
CA THR A 77 -5.61 12.98 2.04
C THR A 77 -5.13 11.56 1.76
N ARG A 78 -4.31 11.02 2.65
CA ARG A 78 -3.70 9.70 2.53
C ARG A 78 -3.93 8.86 3.77
N ARG A 79 -4.47 7.65 3.55
CA ARG A 79 -4.56 6.59 4.56
C ARG A 79 -3.85 5.35 4.08
N VAL A 80 -3.25 4.64 5.00
CA VAL A 80 -2.69 3.31 4.79
C VAL A 80 -3.68 2.29 5.33
N ALA A 81 -3.95 1.24 4.57
CA ALA A 81 -4.60 0.05 5.10
C ALA A 81 -3.54 -0.87 5.70
N LEU A 82 -3.70 -1.24 6.97
CA LEU A 82 -2.80 -2.13 7.70
C LEU A 82 -3.60 -3.34 8.18
N ALA A 83 -3.13 -4.55 7.89
CA ALA A 83 -3.77 -5.78 8.31
C ALA A 83 -2.77 -6.71 8.99
N GLU A 84 -3.12 -7.20 10.16
CA GLU A 84 -2.42 -8.27 10.85
C GLU A 84 -3.11 -9.59 10.53
N THR A 85 -2.32 -10.63 10.27
CA THR A 85 -2.80 -11.96 9.93
C THR A 85 -1.80 -13.02 10.36
N GLU A 86 -2.24 -14.28 10.36
CA GLU A 86 -1.38 -15.43 10.58
C GLU A 86 -1.33 -16.28 9.31
N VAL A 87 -0.13 -16.58 8.85
CA VAL A 87 0.13 -17.46 7.72
C VAL A 87 1.03 -18.61 8.18
N GLU A 88 0.57 -19.84 8.07
CA GLU A 88 1.34 -21.02 8.48
C GLU A 88 1.89 -20.95 9.91
N GLY A 89 1.09 -20.41 10.84
CA GLY A 89 1.47 -20.26 12.24
C GLY A 89 2.41 -19.08 12.54
N LYS A 90 2.68 -18.22 11.57
CA LYS A 90 3.51 -17.01 11.74
C LYS A 90 2.64 -15.76 11.65
N GLU A 91 2.75 -14.90 12.65
CA GLU A 91 2.12 -13.59 12.61
C GLU A 91 2.87 -12.66 11.65
N LEU A 92 2.13 -11.96 10.81
CA LEU A 92 2.62 -11.00 9.82
C LEU A 92 1.75 -9.75 9.83
N ALA A 93 2.29 -8.62 9.44
CA ALA A 93 1.54 -7.42 9.13
C ALA A 93 1.77 -7.00 7.69
N PHE A 94 0.68 -6.70 7.01
CA PHE A 94 0.66 -6.22 5.63
C PHE A 94 0.14 -4.79 5.60
N ALA A 95 0.76 -3.94 4.78
CA ALA A 95 0.24 -2.62 4.52
C ALA A 95 0.10 -2.38 3.02
N SER A 96 -1.00 -1.71 2.65
CA SER A 96 -1.23 -1.20 1.31
C SER A 96 -1.19 0.33 1.37
N VAL A 97 -0.37 0.93 0.52
CA VAL A 97 -0.06 2.36 0.54
C VAL A 97 -0.27 3.03 -0.82
N HIS A 98 -0.62 4.31 -0.77
CA HIS A 98 -0.46 5.27 -1.85
C HIS A 98 -0.03 6.59 -1.22
N LEU A 99 1.28 6.79 -1.11
CA LEU A 99 1.88 7.94 -0.44
C LEU A 99 2.11 9.10 -1.41
N SER A 100 2.47 10.27 -0.86
CA SER A 100 2.75 11.47 -1.62
C SER A 100 4.19 11.51 -2.14
N TRP A 101 4.50 12.48 -3.00
CA TRP A 101 5.85 12.76 -3.48
C TRP A 101 6.72 13.35 -2.37
N TRP A 102 8.03 13.22 -2.50
CA TRP A 102 9.02 13.70 -1.53
C TRP A 102 8.75 15.11 -1.01
N ASP A 103 8.57 16.06 -1.93
CA ASP A 103 8.35 17.48 -1.60
C ASP A 103 6.88 17.85 -1.34
N LYS A 104 5.99 16.87 -1.28
CA LYS A 104 4.54 17.11 -1.18
C LYS A 104 3.87 16.33 -0.03
N GLY A 105 4.62 16.08 1.06
CA GLY A 105 4.09 15.47 2.26
C GLY A 105 4.62 14.09 2.61
N PHE A 106 5.41 13.45 1.73
CA PHE A 106 5.93 12.10 1.98
C PHE A 106 6.71 11.99 3.29
N GLN A 107 7.51 12.98 3.65
CA GLN A 107 8.37 12.91 4.82
C GLN A 107 7.56 12.77 6.11
N GLU A 108 6.50 13.55 6.25
CA GLU A 108 5.58 13.51 7.38
C GLU A 108 4.72 12.26 7.36
N GLU A 109 4.22 11.86 6.20
CA GLU A 109 3.45 10.63 6.00
C GLU A 109 4.28 9.41 6.39
N TRP A 110 5.51 9.33 5.92
CA TRP A 110 6.42 8.23 6.26
C TRP A 110 6.74 8.19 7.76
N ALA A 111 7.03 9.33 8.37
CA ALA A 111 7.33 9.42 9.79
C ALA A 111 6.17 8.90 10.66
N ARG A 112 4.92 9.27 10.33
CA ARG A 112 3.72 8.77 11.04
C ARG A 112 3.51 7.27 10.83
N PHE A 113 3.66 6.82 9.59
CA PHE A 113 3.51 5.41 9.26
C PHE A 113 4.58 4.56 9.93
N GLU A 114 5.84 4.95 9.84
CA GLU A 114 6.96 4.28 10.50
C GLU A 114 6.77 4.16 12.02
N ALA A 115 6.28 5.21 12.68
CA ALA A 115 6.00 5.20 14.10
C ALA A 115 5.00 4.10 14.50
N VAL A 116 3.93 3.94 13.72
CA VAL A 116 2.94 2.87 13.94
C VAL A 116 3.54 1.50 13.69
N LEU A 117 4.33 1.34 12.62
CA LEU A 117 4.94 0.06 12.28
C LEU A 117 5.94 -0.42 13.35
N LYS A 118 6.67 0.49 13.99
CA LYS A 118 7.59 0.17 15.09
C LYS A 118 6.92 -0.48 16.29
N GLU A 119 5.65 -0.17 16.53
CA GLU A 119 4.88 -0.73 17.64
C GLU A 119 4.44 -2.18 17.41
N LEU A 120 4.40 -2.64 16.17
CA LEU A 120 3.86 -3.97 15.83
C LEU A 120 4.78 -5.11 16.24
N ASN A 121 6.09 -4.91 16.19
CA ASN A 121 7.11 -5.90 16.56
C ASN A 121 6.88 -7.29 15.90
N LYS A 122 6.61 -7.30 14.62
CA LYS A 122 6.39 -8.50 13.79
C LYS A 122 6.87 -8.27 12.35
N PRO A 123 7.08 -9.33 11.56
CA PRO A 123 7.46 -9.21 10.17
C PRO A 123 6.47 -8.36 9.38
N LEU A 124 7.00 -7.49 8.52
CA LEU A 124 6.23 -6.51 7.74
C LEU A 124 6.36 -6.79 6.24
N ILE A 125 5.25 -6.61 5.53
CA ILE A 125 5.21 -6.51 4.07
C ILE A 125 4.45 -5.24 3.72
N LEU A 126 5.13 -4.27 3.11
CA LEU A 126 4.57 -2.98 2.70
C LEU A 126 4.53 -2.94 1.18
N ALA A 127 3.36 -2.75 0.60
CA ALA A 127 3.21 -2.74 -0.85
C ALA A 127 2.33 -1.59 -1.34
N GLY A 128 2.64 -1.08 -2.52
CA GLY A 128 1.85 -0.06 -3.20
C GLY A 128 2.69 1.01 -3.86
N ASP A 129 2.02 2.14 -4.16
CA ASP A 129 2.62 3.33 -4.74
C ASP A 129 3.20 4.23 -3.64
N PHE A 130 4.52 4.34 -3.61
CA PHE A 130 5.22 5.20 -2.67
C PHE A 130 5.55 6.58 -3.28
N ASN A 131 5.28 6.79 -4.58
CA ASN A 131 5.54 8.03 -5.30
C ASN A 131 6.97 8.60 -5.14
N ASN A 132 7.93 7.75 -4.87
CA ASN A 132 9.33 8.12 -4.67
C ASN A 132 10.22 7.19 -5.51
N PRO A 133 10.90 7.71 -6.54
CA PRO A 133 11.67 6.90 -7.46
C PRO A 133 12.81 6.14 -6.79
N ALA A 134 13.09 4.94 -7.27
CA ALA A 134 14.20 4.11 -6.80
C ALA A 134 15.53 4.89 -6.85
N GLY A 135 16.30 4.81 -5.75
CA GLY A 135 17.57 5.48 -5.59
C GLY A 135 17.51 6.96 -5.16
N GLN A 136 16.34 7.57 -5.13
CA GLN A 136 16.15 8.96 -4.67
C GLN A 136 15.87 9.04 -3.16
N GLU A 137 15.71 10.27 -2.64
CA GLU A 137 15.66 10.57 -1.21
C GLU A 137 14.59 9.77 -0.46
N GLY A 138 13.36 9.72 -0.97
CA GLY A 138 12.26 9.01 -0.32
C GLY A 138 12.49 7.50 -0.25
N TYR A 139 12.99 6.91 -1.33
CA TYR A 139 13.40 5.51 -1.36
C TYR A 139 14.52 5.22 -0.34
N GLN A 140 15.53 6.09 -0.29
CA GLN A 140 16.63 5.96 0.66
C GLN A 140 16.15 6.11 2.12
N ALA A 141 15.21 7.02 2.37
CA ALA A 141 14.62 7.19 3.69
C ALA A 141 13.89 5.93 4.18
N ILE A 142 13.18 5.23 3.28
CA ILE A 142 12.53 3.94 3.60
C ILE A 142 13.58 2.88 3.97
N LEU A 143 14.63 2.73 3.17
CA LEU A 143 15.68 1.74 3.42
C LEU A 143 16.54 2.05 4.66
N ALA A 144 16.66 3.33 5.03
CA ALA A 144 17.34 3.78 6.23
C ALA A 144 16.51 3.62 7.51
N SER A 145 15.24 3.22 7.39
CA SER A 145 14.36 3.01 8.53
C SER A 145 14.91 1.98 9.52
N PRO A 146 14.79 2.22 10.84
CA PRO A 146 15.17 1.24 11.86
C PRO A 146 14.30 -0.03 11.84
N LEU A 147 13.23 -0.07 11.02
CA LEU A 147 12.45 -1.29 10.77
C LEU A 147 13.25 -2.39 10.07
N GLY A 148 14.40 -2.09 9.49
CA GLY A 148 15.22 -3.07 8.78
C GLY A 148 14.60 -3.55 7.48
N LEU A 149 14.03 -2.63 6.70
CA LEU A 149 13.37 -2.92 5.43
C LEU A 149 14.37 -3.23 4.31
N GLN A 150 13.93 -4.08 3.40
CA GLN A 150 14.59 -4.39 2.13
C GLN A 150 13.60 -4.26 0.98
N ASP A 151 14.08 -3.87 -0.17
CA ASP A 151 13.30 -3.85 -1.41
C ASP A 151 13.25 -5.27 -1.98
N ALA A 152 12.06 -5.86 -2.02
CA ALA A 152 11.88 -7.24 -2.49
C ALA A 152 12.39 -7.44 -3.92
N PHE A 153 12.20 -6.44 -4.81
CA PHE A 153 12.71 -6.51 -6.18
C PHE A 153 14.25 -6.57 -6.22
N GLU A 154 14.95 -5.79 -5.38
CA GLU A 154 16.42 -5.75 -5.41
C GLU A 154 17.05 -7.01 -4.81
N VAL A 155 16.41 -7.66 -3.84
CA VAL A 155 16.94 -8.86 -3.18
C VAL A 155 16.48 -10.18 -3.80
N ALA A 156 15.46 -10.14 -4.67
CA ALA A 156 14.95 -11.33 -5.36
C ALA A 156 16.04 -11.97 -6.24
N LYS A 157 16.08 -13.31 -6.23
CA LYS A 157 17.01 -14.11 -7.05
C LYS A 157 16.65 -14.01 -8.54
N GLU A 158 15.34 -14.01 -8.83
CA GLU A 158 14.82 -13.86 -10.18
C GLU A 158 13.91 -12.63 -10.23
N ARG A 159 14.15 -11.77 -11.19
CA ARG A 159 13.38 -10.55 -11.38
C ARG A 159 13.26 -10.18 -12.85
N SER A 160 12.15 -9.56 -13.21
CA SER A 160 11.90 -9.05 -14.55
C SER A 160 11.24 -7.68 -14.50
N GLY A 161 11.44 -6.90 -15.56
CA GLY A 161 11.03 -5.50 -15.58
C GLY A 161 12.00 -4.62 -14.79
N SER A 162 11.82 -3.31 -14.88
CA SER A 162 12.69 -2.34 -14.21
C SER A 162 11.96 -1.06 -13.79
N TYR A 163 10.73 -0.89 -14.23
CA TYR A 163 9.94 0.31 -13.94
C TYR A 163 8.46 -0.02 -13.79
N THR A 164 7.73 0.85 -13.12
CA THR A 164 6.29 0.74 -12.89
C THR A 164 5.51 1.89 -13.51
N VAL A 165 6.20 2.98 -13.87
CA VAL A 165 5.61 4.18 -14.47
C VAL A 165 6.35 4.52 -15.78
N PRO A 166 5.61 4.65 -16.90
CA PRO A 166 6.20 5.15 -18.15
C PRO A 166 6.49 6.65 -18.06
N PRO A 167 7.32 7.18 -18.97
CA PRO A 167 7.54 8.63 -19.08
C PRO A 167 6.25 9.41 -19.29
N GLU A 168 6.24 10.67 -18.87
CA GLU A 168 5.17 11.65 -19.14
C GLU A 168 3.77 11.28 -18.63
N ILE A 169 3.64 10.34 -17.72
CA ILE A 169 2.34 10.01 -17.11
C ILE A 169 1.89 11.11 -16.14
N ASP A 170 0.59 11.19 -15.88
CA ASP A 170 0.03 12.14 -14.91
C ASP A 170 0.66 11.99 -13.51
N GLY A 171 0.97 13.12 -12.88
CA GLY A 171 1.77 13.18 -11.65
C GLY A 171 3.29 13.20 -11.90
N TRP A 172 3.76 12.79 -13.10
CA TRP A 172 5.16 12.69 -13.47
C TRP A 172 5.47 13.38 -14.83
N LYS A 173 4.69 14.43 -15.16
CA LYS A 173 4.89 15.24 -16.35
C LYS A 173 6.26 15.91 -16.34
N GLY A 174 6.95 15.88 -17.47
CA GLY A 174 8.32 16.38 -17.62
C GLY A 174 9.39 15.34 -17.31
N ASN A 175 9.03 14.16 -16.83
CA ASN A 175 9.97 13.05 -16.68
C ASN A 175 10.10 12.27 -17.99
N THR A 176 11.29 12.23 -18.56
CA THR A 176 11.57 11.59 -19.86
C THR A 176 11.96 10.13 -19.77
N GLU A 177 12.27 9.65 -18.56
CA GLU A 177 12.69 8.27 -18.30
C GLU A 177 11.61 7.51 -17.52
N PRO A 178 11.48 6.20 -17.74
CA PRO A 178 10.59 5.37 -16.92
C PRO A 178 11.09 5.29 -15.47
N LEU A 179 10.17 5.25 -14.51
CA LEU A 179 10.46 5.22 -13.09
C LEU A 179 9.90 3.98 -12.43
N ARG A 180 10.50 3.57 -11.33
CA ARG A 180 9.93 2.61 -10.38
C ARG A 180 9.57 3.37 -9.11
N ILE A 181 8.28 3.44 -8.82
CA ILE A 181 7.68 4.12 -7.66
C ILE A 181 6.75 3.21 -6.86
N ASP A 182 6.40 2.06 -7.43
CA ASP A 182 5.66 1.01 -6.76
C ASP A 182 6.64 -0.06 -6.25
N TYR A 183 6.45 -0.48 -5.02
CA TYR A 183 7.36 -1.39 -4.34
C TYR A 183 6.63 -2.44 -3.53
N VAL A 184 7.37 -3.50 -3.23
CA VAL A 184 7.14 -4.38 -2.10
C VAL A 184 8.37 -4.30 -1.20
N PHE A 185 8.24 -3.67 -0.04
CA PHE A 185 9.27 -3.70 0.99
C PHE A 185 8.93 -4.75 2.03
N THR A 186 9.94 -5.48 2.49
CA THR A 186 9.77 -6.46 3.56
C THR A 186 10.81 -6.25 4.65
N THR A 187 10.52 -6.68 5.87
CA THR A 187 11.55 -6.82 6.88
C THR A 187 12.52 -7.94 6.49
N LYS A 188 13.80 -7.79 6.84
CA LYS A 188 14.90 -8.67 6.37
C LYS A 188 14.81 -10.13 6.83
N GLU A 189 14.01 -10.41 7.86
CA GLU A 189 13.72 -11.77 8.31
C GLU A 189 12.84 -12.57 7.34
N LEU A 190 12.18 -11.90 6.39
CA LEU A 190 11.42 -12.54 5.32
C LEU A 190 12.34 -12.80 4.13
N GLU A 191 12.46 -14.07 3.74
CA GLU A 191 13.17 -14.46 2.55
C GLU A 191 12.33 -14.15 1.30
N VAL A 192 12.97 -13.53 0.31
CA VAL A 192 12.36 -13.22 -0.99
C VAL A 192 12.95 -14.13 -2.04
N GLU A 193 12.12 -14.90 -2.71
CA GLU A 193 12.56 -15.84 -3.75
C GLU A 193 12.47 -15.23 -5.15
N SER A 194 11.31 -14.62 -5.50
CA SER A 194 11.05 -14.02 -6.82
C SER A 194 9.85 -13.06 -6.75
#